data_c19522809f60f8f9ab7ea7a45b5c7428
#
_entry.id   c19522809f60f8f9ab7ea7a45b5c7428
#
_cell.length_a   1.000
_cell.length_b   1.000
_cell.length_c   1.000
_cell.angle_alpha   90.00
_cell.angle_beta   90.00
_cell.angle_gamma   90.00
#
_symmetry.space_group_name_H-M   'P 1'
#
loop_
_entity.id
_entity.type
_entity.pdbx_description
1 polymer ?
#
loop_
_entity_poly.entity_id
_entity_poly.type
_entity_poly.pdbx_seq_one_letter_code
_entity_poly.pdbx_strand_id
1 'polypeptide(L)'
;MQSRSQSLADARKRKYDLVVIGGGITGAGVAQNAASRGLSVLVIEKTDFGAGTSSKTTKLIHGGLRYLEQFHFALTRQLCEERERLKRLAPHLVRDFSFVLPFTRGNLFFNMKAAAGIGLYDLLTMTAGRTGSHAHLNKKTLSQMSPALSSTVVSGGIKFHDAITDDTRMVLSVIKSACDYGATVINYVQVNGLKMTDGRISEVECHDRFSGEDFSVACRACVNATGVWTDEICNLVSGSPEQRVTPSKGTHIVVPSSAFETNTALFLPTKDRRFVFVVPWLRALMIGTTDDFYTGNINHPLATADEMDYLLSVVNSYTESHRLSRRDITGSFAGLRPLVRLPGQDADNTSSMSREHLIFEAPGK
;
A
#
# COMPACT_ATOMS: atom_id res chain seq x y z
N MET A 1 12.70 -16.27 15.24
CA MET A 1 13.50 -15.52 14.25
C MET A 1 14.96 -15.65 14.64
N GLN A 2 15.85 -16.07 13.74
CA GLN A 2 17.29 -16.15 13.97
C GLN A 2 17.91 -14.75 14.06
N SER A 3 19.14 -14.65 14.63
CA SER A 3 19.91 -13.41 14.56
C SER A 3 20.35 -13.14 13.10
N ARG A 4 20.56 -11.87 12.75
CA ARG A 4 21.03 -11.49 11.42
C ARG A 4 22.36 -12.21 11.06
N SER A 5 23.30 -12.30 12.02
CA SER A 5 24.57 -12.99 11.80
C SER A 5 24.39 -14.47 11.47
N GLN A 6 23.46 -15.13 12.15
CA GLN A 6 23.14 -16.54 11.86
C GLN A 6 22.49 -16.68 10.49
N SER A 7 21.54 -15.78 10.14
CA SER A 7 20.90 -15.76 8.81
C SER A 7 21.91 -15.54 7.68
N LEU A 8 22.91 -14.66 7.85
CA LEU A 8 24.00 -14.46 6.89
C LEU A 8 24.88 -15.70 6.75
N ALA A 9 25.24 -16.36 7.86
CA ALA A 9 26.03 -17.58 7.83
C ALA A 9 25.28 -18.71 7.10
N ASP A 10 23.98 -18.85 7.32
CA ASP A 10 23.14 -19.83 6.64
C ASP A 10 22.99 -19.51 5.15
N ALA A 11 22.82 -18.24 4.79
CA ALA A 11 22.70 -17.81 3.38
C ALA A 11 23.92 -18.15 2.54
N ARG A 12 25.12 -18.02 3.13
CA ARG A 12 26.40 -18.31 2.45
C ARG A 12 26.66 -19.82 2.26
N LYS A 13 26.02 -20.68 3.06
CA LYS A 13 26.34 -22.13 3.09
C LYS A 13 25.29 -23.01 2.42
N ARG A 14 24.07 -22.52 2.28
CA ARG A 14 22.94 -23.33 1.80
C ARG A 14 22.57 -23.00 0.37
N LYS A 15 22.08 -23.99 -0.36
CA LYS A 15 21.33 -23.77 -1.60
C LYS A 15 19.83 -23.68 -1.26
N TYR A 16 19.16 -22.64 -1.73
CA TYR A 16 17.75 -22.42 -1.51
C TYR A 16 16.91 -22.87 -2.70
N ASP A 17 15.71 -23.37 -2.44
CA ASP A 17 14.73 -23.62 -3.50
C ASP A 17 14.23 -22.31 -4.09
N LEU A 18 14.08 -21.29 -3.26
CA LEU A 18 13.62 -19.97 -3.66
C LEU A 18 14.37 -18.85 -2.94
N VAL A 19 14.92 -17.91 -3.72
CA VAL A 19 15.37 -16.62 -3.22
C VAL A 19 14.32 -15.56 -3.58
N VAL A 20 13.85 -14.80 -2.61
CA VAL A 20 12.93 -13.68 -2.78
C VAL A 20 13.70 -12.38 -2.58
N ILE A 21 13.79 -11.57 -3.61
CA ILE A 21 14.43 -10.25 -3.57
C ILE A 21 13.36 -9.20 -3.27
N GLY A 22 13.49 -8.52 -2.13
CA GLY A 22 12.55 -7.52 -1.62
C GLY A 22 11.75 -8.00 -0.42
N GLY A 23 11.88 -7.30 0.70
CA GLY A 23 11.22 -7.57 1.98
C GLY A 23 9.98 -6.71 2.23
N GLY A 24 9.29 -6.24 1.17
CA GLY A 24 7.97 -5.62 1.25
C GLY A 24 6.88 -6.66 1.47
N ILE A 25 5.61 -6.21 1.50
CA ILE A 25 4.46 -7.11 1.77
C ILE A 25 4.34 -8.24 0.73
N THR A 26 4.66 -7.95 -0.54
CA THR A 26 4.63 -8.96 -1.62
C THR A 26 5.67 -10.04 -1.39
N GLY A 27 6.94 -9.65 -1.17
CA GLY A 27 8.01 -10.62 -0.90
C GLY A 27 7.81 -11.39 0.39
N ALA A 28 7.31 -10.73 1.44
CA ALA A 28 6.95 -11.39 2.70
C ALA A 28 5.86 -12.46 2.49
N GLY A 29 4.81 -12.15 1.70
CA GLY A 29 3.73 -13.09 1.37
C GLY A 29 4.22 -14.27 0.52
N VAL A 30 5.07 -14.02 -0.48
CA VAL A 30 5.68 -15.08 -1.29
C VAL A 30 6.52 -16.01 -0.42
N ALA A 31 7.36 -15.45 0.45
CA ALA A 31 8.22 -16.22 1.33
C ALA A 31 7.41 -17.07 2.33
N GLN A 32 6.40 -16.48 2.94
CA GLN A 32 5.52 -17.16 3.90
C GLN A 32 4.78 -18.33 3.22
N ASN A 33 4.22 -18.09 2.03
CA ASN A 33 3.49 -19.13 1.29
C ASN A 33 4.42 -20.26 0.83
N ALA A 34 5.61 -19.94 0.30
CA ALA A 34 6.58 -20.93 -0.15
C ALA A 34 7.14 -21.76 1.02
N ALA A 35 7.52 -21.12 2.13
CA ALA A 35 8.02 -21.80 3.32
C ALA A 35 6.96 -22.70 3.96
N SER A 36 5.71 -22.27 4.02
CA SER A 36 4.60 -23.09 4.55
C SER A 36 4.33 -24.35 3.72
N ARG A 37 4.82 -24.41 2.48
CA ARG A 37 4.78 -25.58 1.59
C ARG A 37 6.05 -26.44 1.67
N GLY A 38 6.96 -26.16 2.59
CA GLY A 38 8.18 -26.92 2.83
C GLY A 38 9.37 -26.56 1.93
N LEU A 39 9.30 -25.47 1.15
CA LEU A 39 10.43 -25.00 0.39
C LEU A 39 11.45 -24.30 1.30
N SER A 40 12.75 -24.48 0.99
CA SER A 40 13.81 -23.68 1.61
C SER A 40 13.83 -22.29 0.95
N VAL A 41 13.52 -21.26 1.74
CA VAL A 41 13.35 -19.87 1.25
C VAL A 41 14.34 -18.94 1.92
N LEU A 42 14.93 -18.04 1.12
CA LEU A 42 15.69 -16.89 1.61
C LEU A 42 15.04 -15.59 1.13
N VAL A 43 14.79 -14.65 2.04
CA VAL A 43 14.39 -13.28 1.70
C VAL A 43 15.58 -12.34 1.86
N ILE A 44 15.85 -11.54 0.84
CA ILE A 44 16.91 -10.52 0.82
C ILE A 44 16.28 -9.14 0.68
N GLU A 45 16.55 -8.25 1.64
CA GLU A 45 16.07 -6.86 1.62
C GLU A 45 17.24 -5.88 1.71
N LYS A 46 17.28 -4.90 0.80
CA LYS A 46 18.39 -3.94 0.72
C LYS A 46 18.44 -2.91 1.85
N THR A 47 17.28 -2.65 2.47
CA THR A 47 17.16 -1.73 3.61
C THR A 47 16.53 -2.48 4.79
N ASP A 48 15.43 -2.02 5.33
CA ASP A 48 14.70 -2.77 6.36
C ASP A 48 13.38 -3.31 5.81
N PHE A 49 12.85 -4.34 6.43
CA PHE A 49 11.60 -4.97 6.00
C PHE A 49 10.45 -3.96 5.99
N GLY A 50 9.78 -3.87 4.84
CA GLY A 50 8.68 -2.93 4.62
C GLY A 50 9.08 -1.48 4.39
N ALA A 51 10.36 -1.11 4.36
CA ALA A 51 10.82 0.28 4.28
C ALA A 51 10.39 1.04 3.01
N GLY A 52 10.08 0.32 1.93
CA GLY A 52 9.56 0.90 0.68
C GLY A 52 8.08 1.29 0.78
N THR A 53 7.31 0.96 -0.26
CA THR A 53 5.88 1.27 -0.38
C THR A 53 5.05 0.72 0.78
N SER A 54 5.45 -0.45 1.31
CA SER A 54 4.68 -1.21 2.30
C SER A 54 4.57 -0.57 3.69
N SER A 55 5.32 0.49 4.00
CA SER A 55 5.18 1.28 5.24
C SER A 55 4.62 2.69 4.99
N LYS A 56 4.41 3.06 3.73
CA LYS A 56 4.04 4.41 3.30
C LYS A 56 2.66 4.45 2.67
N THR A 57 1.73 3.68 3.24
CA THR A 57 0.33 3.58 2.80
C THR A 57 -0.58 4.49 3.64
N THR A 58 -1.84 4.56 3.27
CA THR A 58 -2.90 5.19 4.08
C THR A 58 -3.32 4.33 5.29
N LYS A 59 -2.59 3.24 5.60
CA LYS A 59 -2.88 2.30 6.69
C LYS A 59 -4.24 1.57 6.56
N LEU A 60 -4.76 1.48 5.35
CA LEU A 60 -6.08 0.91 5.06
C LEU A 60 -5.96 -0.42 4.34
N ILE A 61 -6.85 -1.35 4.69
CA ILE A 61 -7.16 -2.55 3.91
C ILE A 61 -8.60 -2.39 3.47
N HIS A 62 -8.79 -2.03 2.20
CA HIS A 62 -10.10 -1.64 1.67
C HIS A 62 -10.45 -2.41 0.40
N GLY A 63 -11.73 -2.62 0.15
CA GLY A 63 -12.21 -3.32 -1.05
C GLY A 63 -12.21 -2.48 -2.32
N GLY A 64 -11.72 -1.22 -2.25
CA GLY A 64 -11.50 -0.41 -3.44
C GLY A 64 -12.76 0.16 -4.06
N LEU A 65 -13.50 1.04 -3.37
CA LEU A 65 -14.64 1.79 -3.92
C LEU A 65 -14.33 2.45 -5.28
N ARG A 66 -13.08 2.82 -5.52
CA ARG A 66 -12.63 3.37 -6.81
C ARG A 66 -12.73 2.36 -7.95
N TYR A 67 -12.43 1.08 -7.71
CA TYR A 67 -12.55 0.02 -8.72
C TYR A 67 -14.03 -0.24 -9.06
N LEU A 68 -14.91 -0.10 -8.07
CA LEU A 68 -16.34 -0.19 -8.29
C LEU A 68 -16.84 0.93 -9.22
N GLU A 69 -16.31 2.15 -9.07
CA GLU A 69 -16.61 3.26 -9.96
C GLU A 69 -16.15 3.00 -11.42
N GLN A 70 -15.11 2.19 -11.58
CA GLN A 70 -14.59 1.72 -12.87
C GLN A 70 -15.22 0.41 -13.36
N PHE A 71 -16.28 -0.07 -12.69
CA PHE A 71 -17.00 -1.31 -13.01
C PHE A 71 -16.18 -2.60 -12.86
N HIS A 72 -15.08 -2.59 -12.10
CA HIS A 72 -14.28 -3.78 -11.77
C HIS A 72 -14.89 -4.58 -10.60
N PHE A 73 -16.10 -5.14 -10.79
CA PHE A 73 -16.85 -5.82 -9.72
C PHE A 73 -16.13 -7.06 -9.17
N ALA A 74 -15.53 -7.86 -10.05
CA ALA A 74 -14.81 -9.07 -9.66
C ALA A 74 -13.62 -8.75 -8.76
N LEU A 75 -12.81 -7.75 -9.13
CA LEU A 75 -11.68 -7.28 -8.34
C LEU A 75 -12.14 -6.72 -6.99
N THR A 76 -13.18 -5.89 -6.97
CA THR A 76 -13.75 -5.35 -5.73
C THR A 76 -14.18 -6.46 -4.79
N ARG A 77 -14.88 -7.49 -5.29
CA ARG A 77 -15.30 -8.64 -4.50
C ARG A 77 -14.10 -9.40 -3.93
N GLN A 78 -13.09 -9.70 -4.76
CA GLN A 78 -11.86 -10.37 -4.32
C GLN A 78 -11.15 -9.61 -3.20
N LEU A 79 -11.01 -8.29 -3.35
CA LEU A 79 -10.40 -7.44 -2.33
C LEU A 79 -11.21 -7.42 -1.02
N CYS A 80 -12.54 -7.43 -1.11
CA CYS A 80 -13.39 -7.54 0.07
C CYS A 80 -13.23 -8.91 0.76
N GLU A 81 -13.17 -10.01 0.00
CA GLU A 81 -12.93 -11.36 0.53
C GLU A 81 -11.56 -11.43 1.24
N GLU A 82 -10.50 -10.88 0.65
CA GLU A 82 -9.17 -10.83 1.26
C GLU A 82 -9.14 -9.96 2.52
N ARG A 83 -9.81 -8.82 2.54
CA ARG A 83 -9.96 -8.00 3.73
C ARG A 83 -10.59 -8.79 4.89
N GLU A 84 -11.72 -9.48 4.63
CA GLU A 84 -12.39 -10.30 5.66
C GLU A 84 -11.52 -11.51 6.10
N ARG A 85 -10.73 -12.08 5.18
CA ARG A 85 -9.75 -13.11 5.50
C ARG A 85 -8.66 -12.56 6.44
N LEU A 86 -8.08 -11.41 6.13
CA LEU A 86 -7.05 -10.78 6.95
C LEU A 86 -7.55 -10.40 8.35
N LYS A 87 -8.80 -9.94 8.48
CA LYS A 87 -9.44 -9.69 9.78
C LYS A 87 -9.51 -10.94 10.64
N ARG A 88 -9.78 -12.10 10.04
CA ARG A 88 -9.81 -13.40 10.76
C ARG A 88 -8.40 -13.91 11.09
N LEU A 89 -7.46 -13.77 10.16
CA LEU A 89 -6.09 -14.28 10.33
C LEU A 89 -5.25 -13.42 11.27
N ALA A 90 -5.47 -12.11 11.26
CA ALA A 90 -4.68 -11.15 12.04
C ALA A 90 -5.56 -10.12 12.78
N PRO A 91 -6.50 -10.55 13.67
CA PRO A 91 -7.42 -9.64 14.35
C PRO A 91 -6.73 -8.61 15.24
N HIS A 92 -5.51 -8.89 15.66
CA HIS A 92 -4.66 -8.00 16.45
C HIS A 92 -4.00 -6.88 15.63
N LEU A 93 -4.02 -7.00 14.30
CA LEU A 93 -3.46 -6.02 13.36
C LEU A 93 -4.53 -5.37 12.48
N VAL A 94 -5.53 -6.14 12.06
CA VAL A 94 -6.57 -5.70 11.13
C VAL A 94 -7.90 -5.60 11.85
N ARG A 95 -8.44 -4.41 11.92
CA ARG A 95 -9.71 -4.14 12.62
C ARG A 95 -10.66 -3.35 11.73
N ASP A 96 -11.96 -3.54 11.95
CA ASP A 96 -12.99 -2.72 11.33
C ASP A 96 -12.81 -1.25 11.70
N PHE A 97 -13.06 -0.40 10.71
CA PHE A 97 -13.02 1.03 10.89
C PHE A 97 -14.15 1.70 10.09
N SER A 98 -14.77 2.72 10.68
CA SER A 98 -15.86 3.43 10.02
C SER A 98 -15.32 4.59 9.19
N PHE A 99 -15.90 4.73 8.00
CA PHE A 99 -15.62 5.80 7.05
C PHE A 99 -16.91 6.57 6.80
N VAL A 100 -16.79 7.85 6.60
CA VAL A 100 -17.89 8.71 6.20
C VAL A 100 -17.52 9.42 4.91
N LEU A 101 -18.38 9.28 3.90
CA LEU A 101 -18.38 10.13 2.71
C LEU A 101 -19.40 11.23 2.96
N PRO A 102 -18.95 12.48 3.16
CA PRO A 102 -19.86 13.59 3.38
C PRO A 102 -20.57 14.00 2.08
N PHE A 103 -21.84 14.30 2.16
CA PHE A 103 -22.64 14.84 1.08
C PHE A 103 -22.53 16.36 1.07
N THR A 104 -22.03 16.92 -0.03
CA THR A 104 -21.93 18.36 -0.21
C THR A 104 -23.24 18.96 -0.70
N ARG A 105 -23.57 20.17 -0.24
CA ARG A 105 -24.73 20.90 -0.70
C ARG A 105 -24.57 21.28 -2.18
N GLY A 106 -25.68 21.25 -2.92
CA GLY A 106 -25.69 21.59 -4.35
C GLY A 106 -25.21 20.49 -5.30
N ASN A 107 -24.74 19.35 -4.80
CA ASN A 107 -24.26 18.24 -5.63
C ASN A 107 -25.10 16.96 -5.48
N LEU A 108 -26.43 17.10 -5.65
CA LEU A 108 -27.38 16.01 -5.42
C LEU A 108 -27.07 14.77 -6.28
N PHE A 109 -26.73 14.95 -7.55
CA PHE A 109 -26.43 13.86 -8.45
C PHE A 109 -25.23 13.02 -7.99
N PHE A 110 -24.14 13.69 -7.59
CA PHE A 110 -22.98 13.00 -7.03
C PHE A 110 -23.35 12.26 -5.73
N ASN A 111 -24.09 12.89 -4.84
CA ASN A 111 -24.50 12.30 -3.57
C ASN A 111 -25.34 11.02 -3.79
N MET A 112 -26.26 11.03 -4.76
CA MET A 112 -27.07 9.86 -5.14
C MET A 112 -26.19 8.75 -5.75
N LYS A 113 -25.28 9.10 -6.69
CA LYS A 113 -24.34 8.15 -7.29
C LYS A 113 -23.46 7.49 -6.23
N ALA A 114 -22.93 8.28 -5.31
CA ALA A 114 -22.09 7.80 -4.21
C ALA A 114 -22.85 6.88 -3.27
N ALA A 115 -24.11 7.21 -2.92
CA ALA A 115 -24.96 6.37 -2.09
C ALA A 115 -25.25 5.01 -2.77
N ALA A 116 -25.60 5.04 -4.05
CA ALA A 116 -25.82 3.81 -4.84
C ALA A 116 -24.54 2.95 -4.95
N GLY A 117 -23.38 3.60 -5.18
CA GLY A 117 -22.08 2.92 -5.23
C GLY A 117 -21.72 2.25 -3.90
N ILE A 118 -21.95 2.92 -2.77
CA ILE A 118 -21.69 2.33 -1.45
C ILE A 118 -22.70 1.21 -1.15
N GLY A 119 -23.97 1.33 -1.55
CA GLY A 119 -24.95 0.26 -1.43
C GLY A 119 -24.54 -1.00 -2.21
N LEU A 120 -24.03 -0.83 -3.43
CA LEU A 120 -23.48 -1.94 -4.23
C LEU A 120 -22.20 -2.51 -3.60
N TYR A 121 -21.34 -1.66 -3.06
CA TYR A 121 -20.15 -2.09 -2.32
C TYR A 121 -20.51 -2.97 -1.13
N ASP A 122 -21.52 -2.58 -0.34
CA ASP A 122 -22.01 -3.39 0.77
C ASP A 122 -22.57 -4.74 0.29
N LEU A 123 -23.33 -4.76 -0.79
CA LEU A 123 -23.83 -6.03 -1.37
C LEU A 123 -22.69 -6.99 -1.72
N LEU A 124 -21.61 -6.48 -2.33
CA LEU A 124 -20.42 -7.27 -2.63
C LEU A 124 -19.70 -7.76 -1.36
N THR A 125 -19.68 -6.92 -0.30
CA THR A 125 -19.06 -7.32 0.98
C THR A 125 -19.90 -8.32 1.76
N MET A 126 -21.22 -8.28 1.67
CA MET A 126 -22.09 -9.30 2.28
C MET A 126 -21.82 -10.69 1.73
N THR A 127 -21.59 -10.81 0.42
CA THR A 127 -21.21 -12.10 -0.20
C THR A 127 -19.84 -12.60 0.25
N ALA A 128 -18.99 -11.71 0.76
CA ALA A 128 -17.68 -12.02 1.34
C ALA A 128 -17.75 -12.41 2.85
N GLY A 129 -18.95 -12.51 3.43
CA GLY A 129 -19.17 -12.95 4.82
C GLY A 129 -19.13 -11.82 5.85
N ARG A 130 -19.32 -10.56 5.46
CA ARG A 130 -19.40 -9.43 6.38
C ARG A 130 -20.83 -9.15 6.86
N THR A 131 -20.94 -8.84 8.13
CA THR A 131 -22.14 -8.33 8.79
C THR A 131 -21.97 -6.83 9.12
N GLY A 132 -22.21 -5.94 8.19
CA GLY A 132 -22.17 -4.51 8.46
C GLY A 132 -22.73 -3.72 7.29
N SER A 133 -23.79 -2.98 7.49
CA SER A 133 -24.45 -2.18 6.47
C SER A 133 -23.97 -0.73 6.51
N HIS A 134 -24.04 -0.07 5.35
CA HIS A 134 -23.94 1.38 5.30
C HIS A 134 -25.10 2.03 6.07
N ALA A 135 -24.90 3.26 6.49
CA ALA A 135 -25.94 4.05 7.14
C ALA A 135 -25.95 5.48 6.59
N HIS A 136 -27.12 5.95 6.23
CA HIS A 136 -27.31 7.36 5.91
C HIS A 136 -27.22 8.21 7.17
N LEU A 137 -26.40 9.25 7.13
CA LEU A 137 -26.21 10.19 8.23
C LEU A 137 -26.90 11.50 7.90
N ASN A 138 -27.78 11.93 8.79
CA ASN A 138 -28.26 13.30 8.73
C ASN A 138 -27.18 14.28 9.23
N LYS A 139 -27.41 15.56 9.01
CA LYS A 139 -26.47 16.63 9.37
C LYS A 139 -26.09 16.61 10.85
N LYS A 140 -27.04 16.37 11.76
CA LYS A 140 -26.82 16.35 13.23
C LYS A 140 -25.88 15.20 13.61
N THR A 141 -26.14 13.99 13.12
CA THR A 141 -25.31 12.82 13.40
C THR A 141 -23.90 12.98 12.81
N LEU A 142 -23.80 13.54 11.60
CA LEU A 142 -22.52 13.80 10.96
C LEU A 142 -21.68 14.80 11.78
N SER A 143 -22.28 15.90 12.27
CA SER A 143 -21.59 16.88 13.12
C SER A 143 -21.14 16.30 14.47
N GLN A 144 -21.85 15.31 15.02
CA GLN A 144 -21.40 14.60 16.22
C GLN A 144 -20.21 13.67 15.96
N MET A 145 -20.16 13.04 14.78
CA MET A 145 -19.06 12.15 14.38
C MET A 145 -17.82 12.93 13.95
N SER A 146 -17.99 14.06 13.32
CA SER A 146 -16.91 14.92 12.83
C SER A 146 -17.27 16.40 13.03
N PRO A 147 -17.03 16.95 14.22
CA PRO A 147 -17.35 18.34 14.55
C PRO A 147 -16.66 19.37 13.66
N ALA A 148 -15.49 19.04 13.14
CA ALA A 148 -14.72 19.92 12.25
C ALA A 148 -15.38 20.16 10.88
N LEU A 149 -16.33 19.31 10.44
CA LEU A 149 -17.02 19.50 9.17
C LEU A 149 -18.03 20.66 9.26
N SER A 150 -17.93 21.60 8.32
CA SER A 150 -18.85 22.73 8.25
C SER A 150 -20.27 22.32 7.89
N SER A 151 -21.20 22.71 8.72
CA SER A 151 -22.62 22.47 8.50
C SER A 151 -23.21 23.31 7.36
N THR A 152 -22.51 24.29 6.84
CA THR A 152 -22.93 25.08 5.66
C THR A 152 -22.48 24.37 4.36
N VAL A 153 -21.38 23.63 4.41
CA VAL A 153 -20.80 22.89 3.29
C VAL A 153 -21.47 21.52 3.13
N VAL A 154 -21.63 20.78 4.25
CA VAL A 154 -22.19 19.43 4.20
C VAL A 154 -23.67 19.39 4.58
N SER A 155 -24.44 18.51 3.92
CA SER A 155 -25.87 18.30 4.16
C SER A 155 -26.19 17.02 4.92
N GLY A 156 -25.21 16.12 5.03
CA GLY A 156 -25.29 14.79 5.61
C GLY A 156 -24.16 13.94 5.06
N GLY A 157 -24.33 12.63 5.05
CA GLY A 157 -23.32 11.72 4.50
C GLY A 157 -23.77 10.28 4.49
N ILE A 158 -22.89 9.41 4.04
CA ILE A 158 -23.07 7.97 4.14
C ILE A 158 -21.90 7.35 4.88
N LYS A 159 -22.19 6.59 5.92
CA LYS A 159 -21.23 5.82 6.68
C LYS A 159 -21.12 4.44 6.06
N PHE A 160 -19.89 3.98 5.89
CA PHE A 160 -19.56 2.60 5.49
C PHE A 160 -18.37 2.09 6.30
N HIS A 161 -18.00 0.86 6.09
CA HIS A 161 -16.90 0.27 6.85
C HIS A 161 -15.87 -0.34 5.92
N ASP A 162 -14.63 -0.19 6.29
CA ASP A 162 -13.48 -0.90 5.75
C ASP A 162 -12.58 -1.34 6.90
N ALA A 163 -11.32 -1.66 6.65
CA ALA A 163 -10.41 -2.05 7.70
C ALA A 163 -9.17 -1.15 7.75
N ILE A 164 -8.64 -1.00 8.96
CA ILE A 164 -7.41 -0.28 9.23
C ILE A 164 -6.35 -1.25 9.76
N THR A 165 -5.09 -1.01 9.43
CA THR A 165 -3.95 -1.81 9.89
C THR A 165 -2.73 -0.95 10.15
N ASP A 166 -1.80 -1.44 10.94
CA ASP A 166 -0.41 -0.96 10.93
C ASP A 166 0.33 -1.72 9.83
N ASP A 167 0.58 -1.07 8.71
CA ASP A 167 1.17 -1.66 7.51
C ASP A 167 2.58 -2.21 7.76
N THR A 168 3.43 -1.50 8.50
CA THR A 168 4.78 -1.95 8.86
C THR A 168 4.72 -3.20 9.75
N ARG A 169 3.89 -3.18 10.77
CA ARG A 169 3.70 -4.35 11.64
C ARG A 169 3.10 -5.54 10.89
N MET A 170 2.25 -5.29 9.90
CA MET A 170 1.72 -6.34 9.03
C MET A 170 2.85 -7.02 8.27
N VAL A 171 3.75 -6.26 7.62
CA VAL A 171 4.92 -6.83 6.93
C VAL A 171 5.77 -7.65 7.89
N LEU A 172 6.13 -7.09 9.04
CA LEU A 172 6.96 -7.79 10.03
C LEU A 172 6.30 -9.06 10.56
N SER A 173 4.98 -9.07 10.70
CA SER A 173 4.22 -10.26 11.14
C SER A 173 4.22 -11.35 10.08
N VAL A 174 4.11 -11.00 8.79
CA VAL A 174 4.20 -11.97 7.69
C VAL A 174 5.64 -12.51 7.55
N ILE A 175 6.66 -11.64 7.68
CA ILE A 175 8.08 -12.06 7.73
C ILE A 175 8.32 -13.01 8.90
N LYS A 176 7.82 -12.67 10.09
CA LYS A 176 7.93 -13.56 11.25
C LYS A 176 7.26 -14.91 10.99
N SER A 177 6.07 -14.92 10.42
CA SER A 177 5.37 -16.16 10.04
C SER A 177 6.18 -16.98 9.03
N ALA A 178 6.82 -16.34 8.03
CA ALA A 178 7.73 -17.04 7.12
C ALA A 178 8.89 -17.70 7.88
N CYS A 179 9.48 -17.00 8.84
CA CYS A 179 10.54 -17.58 9.69
C CYS A 179 10.04 -18.76 10.53
N ASP A 180 8.82 -18.67 11.07
CA ASP A 180 8.22 -19.76 11.86
C ASP A 180 8.00 -21.03 11.01
N TYR A 181 7.84 -20.89 9.68
CA TYR A 181 7.85 -21.99 8.69
C TYR A 181 9.25 -22.34 8.17
N GLY A 182 10.33 -21.76 8.70
CA GLY A 182 11.72 -22.12 8.37
C GLY A 182 12.38 -21.25 7.30
N ALA A 183 11.76 -20.15 6.86
CA ALA A 183 12.43 -19.21 5.97
C ALA A 183 13.60 -18.50 6.67
N THR A 184 14.70 -18.30 5.94
CA THR A 184 15.79 -17.40 6.33
C THR A 184 15.48 -16.00 5.79
N VAL A 185 15.70 -14.96 6.60
CA VAL A 185 15.46 -13.57 6.19
C VAL A 185 16.65 -12.70 6.56
N ILE A 186 17.05 -11.81 5.65
CA ILE A 186 18.19 -10.92 5.82
C ILE A 186 17.82 -9.53 5.32
N ASN A 187 17.99 -8.53 6.16
CA ASN A 187 17.88 -7.13 5.80
C ASN A 187 19.27 -6.48 5.65
N TYR A 188 19.31 -5.28 5.06
CA TYR A 188 20.53 -4.52 4.74
C TYR A 188 21.52 -5.33 3.86
N VAL A 189 20.99 -6.15 2.95
CA VAL A 189 21.73 -6.84 1.92
C VAL A 189 21.17 -6.48 0.55
N GLN A 190 22.01 -5.94 -0.30
CA GLN A 190 21.66 -5.55 -1.66
C GLN A 190 22.03 -6.64 -2.66
N VAL A 191 21.15 -6.92 -3.60
CA VAL A 191 21.44 -7.78 -4.74
C VAL A 191 22.07 -6.92 -5.84
N ASN A 192 23.28 -7.29 -6.28
CA ASN A 192 24.05 -6.56 -7.28
C ASN A 192 24.20 -7.35 -8.59
N GLY A 193 23.92 -8.67 -8.58
CA GLY A 193 24.09 -9.52 -9.76
C GLY A 193 23.26 -10.79 -9.67
N LEU A 194 23.01 -11.39 -10.82
CA LEU A 194 22.32 -12.67 -10.97
C LEU A 194 23.12 -13.52 -11.96
N LYS A 195 23.64 -14.68 -11.50
CA LYS A 195 24.34 -15.62 -12.38
C LYS A 195 23.35 -16.62 -12.97
N MET A 196 23.57 -16.93 -14.22
CA MET A 196 22.77 -17.90 -14.95
C MET A 196 23.62 -19.13 -15.33
N THR A 197 23.03 -20.31 -15.19
CA THR A 197 23.58 -21.57 -15.67
C THR A 197 22.49 -22.28 -16.45
N ASP A 198 22.78 -22.70 -17.67
CA ASP A 198 21.82 -23.36 -18.57
C ASP A 198 20.49 -22.60 -18.74
N GLY A 199 20.56 -21.26 -18.88
CA GLY A 199 19.41 -20.39 -19.06
C GLY A 199 18.56 -20.15 -17.80
N ARG A 200 19.01 -20.59 -16.61
CA ARG A 200 18.30 -20.40 -15.34
C ARG A 200 19.17 -19.68 -14.32
N ILE A 201 18.56 -18.87 -13.47
CA ILE A 201 19.27 -18.24 -12.36
C ILE A 201 19.74 -19.33 -11.39
N SER A 202 21.05 -19.40 -11.18
CA SER A 202 21.70 -20.37 -10.30
C SER A 202 22.26 -19.76 -9.02
N GLU A 203 22.64 -18.48 -9.06
CA GLU A 203 23.18 -17.74 -7.92
C GLU A 203 22.69 -16.29 -7.92
N VAL A 204 22.58 -15.72 -6.73
CA VAL A 204 22.30 -14.30 -6.47
C VAL A 204 23.53 -13.68 -5.82
N GLU A 205 24.12 -12.67 -6.45
CA GLU A 205 25.26 -11.93 -5.93
C GLU A 205 24.78 -10.80 -5.01
N CYS A 206 25.30 -10.80 -3.80
CA CYS A 206 24.84 -9.99 -2.68
C CYS A 206 25.97 -9.13 -2.12
N HIS A 207 25.61 -7.94 -1.65
CA HIS A 207 26.47 -7.02 -0.91
C HIS A 207 25.88 -6.75 0.48
N ASP A 208 26.60 -7.10 1.53
CA ASP A 208 26.19 -6.75 2.91
C ASP A 208 26.55 -5.29 3.20
N ARG A 209 25.54 -4.45 3.35
CA ARG A 209 25.68 -3.00 3.56
C ARG A 209 26.24 -2.63 4.94
N PHE A 210 26.31 -3.58 5.88
CA PHE A 210 26.92 -3.33 7.19
C PHE A 210 28.39 -3.72 7.24
N SER A 211 28.75 -4.89 6.72
CA SER A 211 30.15 -5.33 6.71
C SER A 211 30.93 -4.83 5.49
N GLY A 212 30.24 -4.47 4.41
CA GLY A 212 30.86 -4.15 3.12
C GLY A 212 31.31 -5.39 2.33
N GLU A 213 30.98 -6.60 2.78
CA GLU A 213 31.39 -7.84 2.15
C GLU A 213 30.45 -8.26 1.03
N ASP A 214 31.03 -8.77 -0.06
CA ASP A 214 30.30 -9.43 -1.13
C ASP A 214 30.24 -10.94 -0.91
N PHE A 215 29.10 -11.56 -1.27
CA PHE A 215 28.92 -13.00 -1.22
C PHE A 215 27.88 -13.45 -2.23
N SER A 216 27.84 -14.75 -2.52
CA SER A 216 26.86 -15.35 -3.43
C SER A 216 25.97 -16.34 -2.69
N VAL A 217 24.73 -16.44 -3.14
CA VAL A 217 23.74 -17.39 -2.64
C VAL A 217 23.26 -18.28 -3.78
N ALA A 218 23.45 -19.59 -3.65
CA ALA A 218 22.96 -20.55 -4.62
C ALA A 218 21.45 -20.76 -4.50
N CYS A 219 20.73 -20.81 -5.63
CA CYS A 219 19.30 -21.03 -5.65
C CYS A 219 18.83 -21.89 -6.83
N ARG A 220 17.58 -22.36 -6.77
CA ARG A 220 16.90 -23.03 -7.89
C ARG A 220 15.99 -22.06 -8.66
N ALA A 221 15.44 -21.09 -7.95
CA ALA A 221 14.58 -20.05 -8.52
C ALA A 221 14.74 -18.74 -7.74
N CYS A 222 14.45 -17.64 -8.41
CA CYS A 222 14.45 -16.31 -7.83
C CYS A 222 13.14 -15.58 -8.15
N VAL A 223 12.58 -14.90 -7.16
CA VAL A 223 11.42 -14.03 -7.33
C VAL A 223 11.83 -12.59 -7.06
N ASN A 224 11.62 -11.72 -8.05
CA ASN A 224 11.76 -10.28 -7.91
C ASN A 224 10.46 -9.70 -7.35
N ALA A 225 10.48 -9.27 -6.09
CA ALA A 225 9.37 -8.62 -5.38
C ALA A 225 9.76 -7.21 -4.89
N THR A 226 10.60 -6.51 -5.65
CA THR A 226 11.25 -5.25 -5.25
C THR A 226 10.40 -4.00 -5.50
N GLY A 227 9.14 -4.16 -5.91
CA GLY A 227 8.21 -3.03 -6.09
C GLY A 227 8.71 -2.03 -7.12
N VAL A 228 8.94 -0.78 -6.73
CA VAL A 228 9.39 0.28 -7.66
C VAL A 228 10.82 0.08 -8.18
N TRP A 229 11.59 -0.83 -7.61
CA TRP A 229 12.94 -1.22 -8.06
C TRP A 229 12.93 -2.48 -8.93
N THR A 230 11.76 -2.95 -9.38
CA THR A 230 11.63 -4.17 -10.21
C THR A 230 12.52 -4.11 -11.45
N ASP A 231 12.56 -2.96 -12.12
CA ASP A 231 13.34 -2.80 -13.36
C ASP A 231 14.85 -2.89 -13.10
N GLU A 232 15.34 -2.40 -11.94
CA GLU A 232 16.76 -2.54 -11.55
C GLU A 232 17.17 -4.01 -11.53
N ILE A 233 16.39 -4.88 -10.92
CA ILE A 233 16.69 -6.32 -10.82
C ILE A 233 16.47 -7.03 -12.16
N CYS A 234 15.42 -6.69 -12.91
CA CYS A 234 15.18 -7.29 -14.23
C CYS A 234 16.33 -6.98 -15.20
N ASN A 235 16.88 -5.77 -15.15
CA ASN A 235 17.98 -5.36 -16.02
C ASN A 235 19.30 -6.10 -15.73
N LEU A 236 19.47 -6.67 -14.52
CA LEU A 236 20.60 -7.57 -14.22
C LEU A 236 20.57 -8.87 -15.03
N VAL A 237 19.40 -9.28 -15.52
CA VAL A 237 19.23 -10.50 -16.34
C VAL A 237 19.19 -10.15 -17.82
N SER A 238 18.41 -9.16 -18.22
CA SER A 238 18.14 -8.85 -19.63
C SER A 238 19.30 -8.13 -20.34
N GLY A 239 20.15 -7.43 -19.58
CA GLY A 239 21.23 -6.59 -20.13
C GLY A 239 20.73 -5.37 -20.91
N SER A 240 19.41 -5.20 -21.08
CA SER A 240 18.79 -4.06 -21.76
C SER A 240 17.79 -3.37 -20.86
N PRO A 241 17.81 -2.04 -20.78
CA PRO A 241 16.87 -1.29 -19.95
C PRO A 241 15.46 -1.35 -20.56
N GLU A 242 14.56 -2.04 -19.89
CA GLU A 242 13.14 -2.07 -20.22
C GLU A 242 12.35 -1.54 -19.04
N GLN A 243 11.49 -0.57 -19.28
CA GLN A 243 10.65 0.02 -18.25
C GLN A 243 9.32 -0.75 -18.13
N ARG A 244 9.19 -1.55 -17.08
CA ARG A 244 7.98 -2.32 -16.74
C ARG A 244 7.15 -1.65 -15.67
N VAL A 245 7.78 -0.80 -14.86
CA VAL A 245 7.15 -0.12 -13.73
C VAL A 245 7.22 1.39 -13.91
N THR A 246 6.09 2.05 -13.76
CA THR A 246 5.98 3.51 -13.71
C THR A 246 5.62 3.92 -12.28
N PRO A 247 6.52 4.59 -11.54
CA PRO A 247 6.23 5.02 -10.18
C PRO A 247 5.15 6.11 -10.15
N SER A 248 4.15 5.94 -9.27
CA SER A 248 3.21 7.00 -8.90
C SER A 248 3.40 7.38 -7.45
N LYS A 249 3.60 8.67 -7.18
CA LYS A 249 3.81 9.20 -5.84
C LYS A 249 2.49 9.49 -5.15
N GLY A 250 2.39 9.02 -3.90
CA GLY A 250 1.31 9.36 -2.99
C GLY A 250 1.86 9.98 -1.71
N THR A 251 1.52 11.24 -1.47
CA THR A 251 1.95 12.01 -0.32
C THR A 251 0.90 12.01 0.78
N HIS A 252 1.36 11.92 2.02
CA HIS A 252 0.54 12.07 3.22
C HIS A 252 1.13 13.15 4.12
N ILE A 253 0.26 13.90 4.79
CA ILE A 253 0.60 14.78 5.89
C ILE A 253 -0.01 14.26 7.19
N VAL A 254 0.63 14.56 8.29
CA VAL A 254 0.18 14.21 9.64
C VAL A 254 -0.04 15.49 10.42
N VAL A 255 -1.22 15.61 11.03
CA VAL A 255 -1.59 16.74 11.89
C VAL A 255 -2.06 16.22 13.24
N PRO A 256 -1.97 16.99 14.35
CA PRO A 256 -2.54 16.60 15.63
C PRO A 256 -4.05 16.40 15.51
N SER A 257 -4.62 15.44 16.24
CA SER A 257 -6.07 15.20 16.25
C SER A 257 -6.86 16.42 16.78
N SER A 258 -6.23 17.28 17.56
CA SER A 258 -6.80 18.54 18.06
C SER A 258 -6.96 19.62 17.00
N ALA A 259 -6.22 19.53 15.89
CA ALA A 259 -6.27 20.53 14.82
C ALA A 259 -7.51 20.36 13.91
N PHE A 260 -8.06 19.15 13.83
CA PHE A 260 -9.27 18.86 13.06
C PHE A 260 -10.04 17.71 13.73
N GLU A 261 -11.09 18.04 14.43
CA GLU A 261 -11.80 17.10 15.29
C GLU A 261 -12.70 16.14 14.48
N THR A 262 -12.33 14.85 14.47
CA THR A 262 -13.14 13.77 13.88
C THR A 262 -12.89 12.44 14.60
N ASN A 263 -13.98 11.70 14.87
CA ASN A 263 -13.95 10.37 15.49
C ASN A 263 -14.07 9.23 14.45
N THR A 264 -14.11 9.56 13.16
CA THR A 264 -14.27 8.61 12.06
C THR A 264 -13.33 8.99 10.92
N ALA A 265 -12.97 8.03 10.07
CA ALA A 265 -12.27 8.39 8.85
C ALA A 265 -13.21 9.12 7.89
N LEU A 266 -12.68 10.13 7.21
CA LEU A 266 -13.40 10.85 6.17
C LEU A 266 -12.85 10.45 4.81
N PHE A 267 -13.75 10.27 3.87
CA PHE A 267 -13.48 9.99 2.47
C PHE A 267 -13.97 11.19 1.66
N LEU A 268 -13.08 12.15 1.42
CA LEU A 268 -13.39 13.47 0.89
C LEU A 268 -13.24 13.51 -0.62
N PRO A 269 -14.33 13.65 -1.39
CA PRO A 269 -14.26 13.92 -2.83
C PRO A 269 -13.56 15.24 -3.12
N THR A 270 -12.75 15.26 -4.19
CA THR A 270 -12.02 16.43 -4.65
C THR A 270 -12.63 16.99 -5.94
N LYS A 271 -12.31 18.24 -6.27
CA LYS A 271 -12.81 18.89 -7.50
C LYS A 271 -12.28 18.20 -8.77
N ASP A 272 -11.11 17.61 -8.70
CA ASP A 272 -10.44 16.86 -9.79
C ASP A 272 -10.84 15.38 -9.83
N ARG A 273 -11.98 15.02 -9.21
CA ARG A 273 -12.57 13.66 -9.19
C ARG A 273 -11.68 12.61 -8.54
N ARG A 274 -10.80 13.03 -7.64
CA ARG A 274 -10.03 12.14 -6.76
C ARG A 274 -10.67 12.12 -5.37
N PHE A 275 -10.03 11.41 -4.45
CA PHE A 275 -10.44 11.34 -3.05
C PHE A 275 -9.23 11.53 -2.15
N VAL A 276 -9.44 12.26 -1.07
CA VAL A 276 -8.48 12.40 0.02
C VAL A 276 -9.09 11.79 1.27
N PHE A 277 -8.31 10.96 1.93
CA PHE A 277 -8.68 10.40 3.23
C PHE A 277 -8.21 11.29 4.35
N VAL A 278 -9.01 11.42 5.41
CA VAL A 278 -8.60 11.92 6.72
C VAL A 278 -8.81 10.78 7.69
N VAL A 279 -7.73 10.17 8.15
CA VAL A 279 -7.77 8.94 8.95
C VAL A 279 -7.25 9.21 10.35
N PRO A 280 -8.08 9.06 11.40
CA PRO A 280 -7.59 9.02 12.78
C PRO A 280 -6.58 7.87 12.96
N TRP A 281 -5.36 8.22 13.31
CA TRP A 281 -4.26 7.29 13.53
C TRP A 281 -3.51 7.62 14.81
N LEU A 282 -3.62 6.74 15.81
CA LEU A 282 -3.07 6.97 17.15
C LEU A 282 -3.61 8.30 17.73
N ARG A 283 -2.74 9.28 17.99
CA ARG A 283 -3.11 10.61 18.52
C ARG A 283 -3.05 11.72 17.45
N ALA A 284 -3.05 11.33 16.18
CA ALA A 284 -2.93 12.24 15.06
C ALA A 284 -3.99 11.91 13.98
N LEU A 285 -4.07 12.77 12.99
CA LEU A 285 -4.80 12.52 11.75
C LEU A 285 -3.78 12.40 10.61
N MET A 286 -3.92 11.36 9.84
CA MET A 286 -3.21 11.17 8.59
C MET A 286 -4.09 11.62 7.45
N ILE A 287 -3.63 12.56 6.64
CA ILE A 287 -4.35 13.14 5.51
C ILE A 287 -3.60 12.79 4.23
N GLY A 288 -4.27 12.15 3.29
CA GLY A 288 -3.70 11.71 2.01
C GLY A 288 -4.73 10.96 1.17
N THR A 289 -4.45 10.76 -0.08
CA THR A 289 -3.13 10.82 -0.70
C THR A 289 -3.19 11.58 -2.03
N THR A 290 -2.04 12.08 -2.49
CA THR A 290 -1.87 12.50 -3.88
C THR A 290 -1.68 11.28 -4.80
N ASP A 291 -1.74 11.46 -6.11
CA ASP A 291 -1.57 10.38 -7.10
C ASP A 291 -1.01 10.97 -8.40
N ASP A 292 0.31 11.20 -8.44
CA ASP A 292 0.97 11.85 -9.56
C ASP A 292 2.17 11.02 -10.03
N PHE A 293 2.47 11.01 -11.33
CA PHE A 293 3.66 10.35 -11.86
C PHE A 293 4.92 10.89 -11.20
N TYR A 294 5.89 10.02 -10.99
CA TYR A 294 7.11 10.36 -10.30
C TYR A 294 8.34 10.00 -11.10
N THR A 295 9.17 11.02 -11.40
CA THR A 295 10.43 10.88 -12.15
C THR A 295 11.67 11.21 -11.31
N GLY A 296 11.48 11.48 -10.01
CA GLY A 296 12.57 11.81 -9.10
C GLY A 296 13.29 10.57 -8.54
N ASN A 297 14.09 10.79 -7.50
CA ASN A 297 14.84 9.71 -6.85
C ASN A 297 13.91 8.72 -6.13
N ILE A 298 13.77 7.52 -6.69
CA ILE A 298 12.89 6.46 -6.16
C ILE A 298 13.32 5.95 -4.77
N ASN A 299 14.57 6.16 -4.38
CA ASN A 299 15.07 5.75 -3.07
C ASN A 299 14.66 6.72 -1.95
N HIS A 300 14.38 7.99 -2.29
CA HIS A 300 14.06 9.04 -1.32
C HIS A 300 12.91 9.93 -1.81
N PRO A 301 11.68 9.37 -1.99
CA PRO A 301 10.54 10.20 -2.34
C PRO A 301 10.17 11.10 -1.15
N LEU A 302 10.08 12.39 -1.40
CA LEU A 302 9.72 13.40 -0.40
C LEU A 302 8.40 14.08 -0.76
N ALA A 303 7.64 14.47 0.26
CA ALA A 303 6.49 15.35 0.12
C ALA A 303 6.95 16.74 -0.33
N THR A 304 6.30 17.32 -1.33
CA THR A 304 6.56 18.68 -1.77
C THR A 304 5.63 19.69 -1.09
N ALA A 305 6.00 20.96 -1.12
CA ALA A 305 5.17 22.03 -0.57
C ALA A 305 3.80 22.10 -1.26
N ASP A 306 3.77 21.95 -2.59
CA ASP A 306 2.55 22.01 -3.39
C ASP A 306 1.60 20.84 -3.07
N GLU A 307 2.14 19.64 -2.86
CA GLU A 307 1.34 18.49 -2.45
C GLU A 307 0.74 18.66 -1.05
N MET A 308 1.51 19.23 -0.11
CA MET A 308 1.00 19.54 1.22
C MET A 308 -0.10 20.59 1.16
N ASP A 309 0.07 21.66 0.37
CA ASP A 309 -0.96 22.69 0.17
C ASP A 309 -2.22 22.14 -0.51
N TYR A 310 -2.05 21.25 -1.49
CA TYR A 310 -3.18 20.56 -2.11
C TYR A 310 -3.99 19.79 -1.06
N LEU A 311 -3.35 18.96 -0.25
CA LEU A 311 -4.05 18.18 0.80
C LEU A 311 -4.74 19.09 1.82
N LEU A 312 -4.08 20.16 2.28
CA LEU A 312 -4.67 21.16 3.15
C LEU A 312 -5.88 21.85 2.49
N SER A 313 -5.77 22.21 1.20
CA SER A 313 -6.85 22.87 0.47
C SER A 313 -8.09 22.01 0.36
N VAL A 314 -7.91 20.70 0.13
CA VAL A 314 -9.02 19.74 0.08
C VAL A 314 -9.73 19.69 1.43
N VAL A 315 -9.01 19.46 2.53
CA VAL A 315 -9.62 19.39 3.87
C VAL A 315 -10.29 20.70 4.23
N ASN A 316 -9.63 21.84 3.96
CA ASN A 316 -10.15 23.19 4.23
C ASN A 316 -11.40 23.54 3.42
N SER A 317 -11.66 22.85 2.31
CA SER A 317 -12.92 23.03 1.56
C SER A 317 -14.14 22.44 2.26
N TYR A 318 -13.94 21.60 3.27
CA TYR A 318 -15.00 20.96 4.06
C TYR A 318 -15.20 21.59 5.45
N THR A 319 -14.40 22.59 5.82
CA THR A 319 -14.47 23.26 7.14
C THR A 319 -14.43 24.77 7.00
N GLU A 320 -15.04 25.46 7.93
CA GLU A 320 -14.98 26.94 8.04
C GLU A 320 -14.18 27.41 9.24
N SER A 321 -14.36 26.74 10.38
CA SER A 321 -13.78 27.14 11.67
C SER A 321 -12.46 26.45 12.01
N HIS A 322 -12.18 25.26 11.41
CA HIS A 322 -11.02 24.44 11.72
C HIS A 322 -10.08 24.37 10.52
N ARG A 323 -9.68 25.52 9.99
CA ARG A 323 -8.80 25.57 8.82
C ARG A 323 -7.38 25.20 9.20
N LEU A 324 -6.88 24.15 8.57
CA LEU A 324 -5.52 23.69 8.69
C LEU A 324 -4.55 24.56 7.88
N SER A 325 -3.36 24.75 8.39
CA SER A 325 -2.25 25.45 7.75
C SER A 325 -1.00 24.56 7.74
N ARG A 326 0.05 24.98 7.06
CA ARG A 326 1.33 24.25 7.10
C ARG A 326 1.93 24.17 8.52
N ARG A 327 1.56 25.09 9.44
CA ARG A 327 2.02 25.09 10.83
C ARG A 327 1.44 23.94 11.64
N ASP A 328 0.32 23.39 11.21
CA ASP A 328 -0.34 22.26 11.85
C ASP A 328 0.27 20.91 11.43
N ILE A 329 1.12 20.90 10.39
CA ILE A 329 1.76 19.68 9.90
C ILE A 329 2.91 19.32 10.85
N THR A 330 2.76 18.18 11.53
CA THR A 330 3.77 17.62 12.44
C THR A 330 4.64 16.56 11.77
N GLY A 331 4.25 16.08 10.60
CA GLY A 331 5.02 15.13 9.82
C GLY A 331 4.45 14.97 8.41
N SER A 332 5.29 14.49 7.51
CA SER A 332 4.88 14.13 6.15
C SER A 332 5.69 12.94 5.65
N PHE A 333 5.11 12.16 4.75
CA PHE A 333 5.82 11.11 4.04
C PHE A 333 5.23 10.91 2.65
N ALA A 334 6.05 10.36 1.75
CA ALA A 334 5.63 9.97 0.42
C ALA A 334 5.98 8.51 0.16
N GLY A 335 5.07 7.80 -0.49
CA GLY A 335 5.26 6.43 -0.97
C GLY A 335 5.11 6.36 -2.48
N LEU A 336 5.80 5.43 -3.11
CA LEU A 336 5.71 5.18 -4.54
C LEU A 336 4.91 3.92 -4.81
N ARG A 337 3.88 4.02 -5.65
CA ARG A 337 3.13 2.86 -6.15
C ARG A 337 3.84 2.32 -7.39
N PRO A 338 4.15 1.02 -7.45
CA PRO A 338 4.69 0.39 -8.65
C PRO A 338 3.55 0.09 -9.63
N LEU A 339 3.20 1.05 -10.49
CA LEU A 339 2.18 0.82 -11.51
C LEU A 339 2.79 0.03 -12.66
N VAL A 340 2.09 -1.03 -13.09
CA VAL A 340 2.56 -1.87 -14.19
C VAL A 340 2.28 -1.19 -15.52
N ARG A 341 3.29 -1.08 -16.37
CA ARG A 341 3.17 -0.60 -17.74
C ARG A 341 2.90 -1.79 -18.67
N LEU A 342 1.70 -1.83 -19.24
CA LEU A 342 1.36 -2.83 -20.24
C LEU A 342 1.80 -2.34 -21.63
N PRO A 343 2.25 -3.24 -22.53
CA PRO A 343 2.59 -2.86 -23.92
C PRO A 343 1.42 -2.15 -24.60
N GLY A 344 1.68 -0.98 -25.21
CA GLY A 344 0.67 -0.20 -25.92
C GLY A 344 -0.26 0.66 -25.04
N GLN A 345 -0.06 0.72 -23.74
CA GLN A 345 -0.73 1.68 -22.87
C GLN A 345 0.00 3.03 -22.87
N ASP A 346 -0.68 4.07 -23.33
CA ASP A 346 -0.23 5.45 -23.11
C ASP A 346 -0.36 5.81 -21.62
N ALA A 347 0.73 6.26 -21.04
CA ALA A 347 0.85 6.51 -19.61
C ALA A 347 0.43 7.93 -19.22
N ASP A 348 -0.59 8.50 -19.86
CA ASP A 348 -0.97 9.90 -19.64
C ASP A 348 -1.68 10.14 -18.29
N ASN A 349 -2.17 9.09 -17.63
CA ASN A 349 -2.88 9.24 -16.38
C ASN A 349 -2.64 8.05 -15.44
N THR A 350 -2.15 8.32 -14.20
CA THR A 350 -1.96 7.31 -13.15
C THR A 350 -3.25 6.56 -12.81
N SER A 351 -4.40 7.20 -12.98
CA SER A 351 -5.69 6.61 -12.61
C SER A 351 -6.19 5.53 -13.57
N SER A 352 -5.71 5.53 -14.82
CA SER A 352 -6.05 4.52 -15.84
C SER A 352 -5.13 3.29 -15.81
N MET A 353 -3.98 3.37 -15.12
CA MET A 353 -3.04 2.26 -15.03
C MET A 353 -3.53 1.18 -14.06
N SER A 354 -3.29 -0.08 -14.43
CA SER A 354 -3.62 -1.22 -13.57
C SER A 354 -2.85 -1.18 -12.25
N ARG A 355 -3.54 -1.49 -11.17
CA ARG A 355 -2.97 -1.71 -9.83
C ARG A 355 -2.97 -3.18 -9.43
N GLU A 356 -3.35 -4.05 -10.35
CA GLU A 356 -3.24 -5.48 -10.18
C GLU A 356 -1.75 -5.88 -10.29
N HIS A 357 -1.38 -6.91 -9.55
CA HIS A 357 -0.05 -7.49 -9.68
C HIS A 357 0.06 -8.26 -10.99
N LEU A 358 1.19 -8.16 -11.65
CA LEU A 358 1.52 -8.94 -12.82
C LEU A 358 2.66 -9.90 -12.46
N ILE A 359 2.48 -11.18 -12.78
CA ILE A 359 3.52 -12.19 -12.68
C ILE A 359 4.00 -12.47 -14.09
N PHE A 360 5.28 -12.31 -14.32
CA PHE A 360 5.91 -12.65 -15.61
C PHE A 360 7.26 -13.36 -15.37
N GLU A 361 7.63 -14.22 -16.29
CA GLU A 361 8.93 -14.82 -16.31
C GLU A 361 9.90 -13.92 -17.08
N ALA A 362 11.05 -13.62 -16.48
CA ALA A 362 12.08 -12.85 -17.17
C ALA A 362 12.67 -13.69 -18.34
N PRO A 363 13.05 -13.05 -19.47
CA PRO A 363 13.72 -13.75 -20.56
C PRO A 363 15.04 -14.35 -20.05
N GLY A 364 15.25 -15.62 -20.30
CA GLY A 364 16.41 -16.38 -19.84
C GLY A 364 15.99 -17.73 -19.26
N LYS A 365 15.10 -18.41 -19.99
CA LYS A 365 14.66 -19.78 -19.68
C LYS A 365 15.78 -20.78 -19.83
#